data_805718cb402a931f1d1f9656b6e8c18a
#
_entry.id   805718cb402a931f1d1f9656b6e8c18a
#
_cell.length_a   1.000
_cell.length_b   1.000
_cell.length_c   1.000
_cell.angle_alpha   90.00
_cell.angle_beta   90.00
_cell.angle_gamma   90.00
#
_symmetry.space_group_name_H-M   'P 1'
#
loop_
_entity.id
_entity.type
_entity.pdbx_description
1 polymer ?
#
loop_
_entity_poly.entity_id
_entity_poly.type
_entity_poly.pdbx_seq_one_letter_code
_entity_poly.pdbx_strand_id
1 'polypeptide(L)'
;MPSDNTADSEQQQTNHTKRPERIVVKLGTNLLTGGKNSLDLKTIGDIIKQIASVKTSGIDVLIVSSGAVAAGQDPLSRTPGKDKLQHGTIAYRQALAALGQPQLMMTFKQLFAELGFEVAQALISRSDLQSRSRYLNVRNTLDALLAIGAIPILNENDVVAVEELAGEVYGDNDRLSAMLANTVDADLLILLGEIDGLHTTDPNINPNSKRIDNVIEITDDIQQSALGPSDQQGSGGMASKLEAARISMDSGIPMIIASGHIENVIESICNGSPVGTRFIPTVSRRESRKRWILTGRSEHRGSISVDSGAANALRNQGHSLLPIGVVSVTGPFKRGDIIEVTELDGTTIGWGITSYASDD
;
A
#
# COMPACT_ATOMS: atom_id res chain seq x y z
N MET A 1 -1.46 26.14 -54.92
CA MET A 1 -0.50 25.90 -53.79
C MET A 1 -1.29 25.66 -52.56
N PRO A 2 -1.43 24.43 -52.05
CA PRO A 2 -1.88 24.18 -50.73
C PRO A 2 -0.67 24.08 -49.79
N SER A 3 -0.72 24.84 -48.71
CA SER A 3 0.26 24.89 -47.65
C SER A 3 0.16 23.65 -46.76
N ASP A 4 1.31 23.01 -46.56
CA ASP A 4 1.57 21.95 -45.60
C ASP A 4 1.14 22.35 -44.20
N ASN A 5 0.28 21.50 -43.58
CA ASN A 5 -0.06 21.53 -42.18
C ASN A 5 0.06 20.12 -41.59
N THR A 6 1.30 19.58 -41.60
CA THR A 6 1.67 18.28 -41.05
C THR A 6 2.84 18.41 -40.08
N ALA A 7 2.62 19.18 -38.97
CA ALA A 7 3.65 19.35 -37.93
C ALA A 7 3.11 19.35 -36.53
N ASP A 8 1.90 18.84 -36.26
CA ASP A 8 1.30 18.90 -34.89
C ASP A 8 0.87 17.55 -34.29
N SER A 9 1.40 16.43 -34.79
CA SER A 9 0.99 15.11 -34.29
C SER A 9 2.10 14.26 -33.65
N GLU A 10 3.30 14.79 -33.40
CA GLU A 10 4.43 14.03 -32.81
C GLU A 10 4.91 14.51 -31.43
N GLN A 11 4.10 15.27 -30.67
CA GLN A 11 4.37 15.53 -29.25
C GLN A 11 3.57 14.63 -28.34
N GLN A 12 3.46 13.32 -28.61
CA GLN A 12 3.06 12.34 -27.61
C GLN A 12 4.30 11.95 -26.79
N GLN A 13 4.61 12.80 -25.83
CA GLN A 13 4.98 12.50 -24.44
C GLN A 13 5.62 11.11 -24.21
N THR A 14 6.91 11.01 -24.43
CA THR A 14 7.77 10.15 -23.63
C THR A 14 7.86 10.77 -22.23
N ASN A 15 6.85 10.57 -21.39
CA ASN A 15 6.96 10.77 -19.97
C ASN A 15 7.99 9.74 -19.46
N HIS A 16 9.26 10.12 -19.39
CA HIS A 16 10.25 9.44 -18.58
C HIS A 16 9.70 9.48 -17.15
N THR A 17 9.02 8.40 -16.75
CA THR A 17 8.56 8.25 -15.36
C THR A 17 9.80 8.32 -14.48
N LYS A 18 9.89 9.36 -13.66
CA LYS A 18 10.96 9.50 -12.67
C LYS A 18 11.09 8.17 -11.92
N ARG A 19 12.33 7.69 -11.76
CA ARG A 19 12.57 6.47 -10.98
C ARG A 19 11.98 6.64 -9.59
N PRO A 20 11.22 5.66 -9.06
CA PRO A 20 10.61 5.79 -7.74
C PRO A 20 11.68 5.87 -6.65
N GLU A 21 11.43 6.67 -5.63
CA GLU A 21 12.29 6.77 -4.42
C GLU A 21 11.80 5.81 -3.32
N ARG A 22 10.50 5.52 -3.29
CA ARG A 22 9.88 4.61 -2.32
C ARG A 22 8.80 3.76 -2.98
N ILE A 23 8.85 2.45 -2.76
CA ILE A 23 7.87 1.50 -3.31
C ILE A 23 7.26 0.63 -2.21
N VAL A 24 6.01 0.23 -2.43
CA VAL A 24 5.36 -0.84 -1.67
C VAL A 24 5.19 -2.04 -2.58
N VAL A 25 5.69 -3.20 -2.14
CA VAL A 25 5.58 -4.47 -2.89
C VAL A 25 4.66 -5.41 -2.11
N LYS A 26 3.52 -5.73 -2.68
CA LYS A 26 2.60 -6.73 -2.11
C LYS A 26 2.86 -8.10 -2.73
N LEU A 27 2.99 -9.11 -1.90
CA LEU A 27 3.22 -10.49 -2.29
C LEU A 27 1.97 -11.34 -2.04
N GLY A 28 1.40 -11.94 -3.10
CA GLY A 28 0.20 -12.76 -3.03
C GLY A 28 0.44 -14.13 -2.39
N THR A 29 -0.60 -14.72 -1.78
CA THR A 29 -0.50 -16.02 -1.11
C THR A 29 -0.02 -17.11 -2.05
N ASN A 30 -0.65 -17.25 -3.23
CA ASN A 30 -0.29 -18.30 -4.18
C ASN A 30 1.16 -18.17 -4.65
N LEU A 31 1.64 -16.96 -4.88
CA LEU A 31 3.04 -16.67 -5.22
C LEU A 31 4.00 -17.15 -4.12
N LEU A 32 3.66 -16.91 -2.85
CA LEU A 32 4.50 -17.30 -1.71
C LEU A 32 4.43 -18.80 -1.39
N THR A 33 3.41 -19.50 -1.87
CA THR A 33 3.15 -20.91 -1.54
C THR A 33 3.25 -21.87 -2.74
N GLY A 34 3.35 -21.32 -3.97
CA GLY A 34 3.23 -22.12 -5.19
C GLY A 34 1.89 -22.87 -5.29
N GLY A 35 0.82 -22.30 -4.71
CA GLY A 35 -0.51 -22.93 -4.62
C GLY A 35 -0.61 -24.08 -3.62
N LYS A 36 0.39 -24.26 -2.73
CA LYS A 36 0.46 -25.32 -1.72
C LYS A 36 0.15 -24.80 -0.32
N ASN A 37 0.02 -25.73 0.64
CA ASN A 37 -0.13 -25.43 2.06
C ASN A 37 1.22 -25.24 2.80
N SER A 38 2.24 -24.77 2.09
CA SER A 38 3.58 -24.49 2.62
C SER A 38 4.25 -23.39 1.82
N LEU A 39 5.24 -22.74 2.40
CA LEU A 39 5.99 -21.69 1.72
C LEU A 39 6.88 -22.25 0.60
N ASP A 40 6.90 -21.59 -0.54
CA ASP A 40 7.84 -21.84 -1.65
C ASP A 40 9.11 -21.02 -1.45
N LEU A 41 10.08 -21.61 -0.77
CA LEU A 41 11.35 -20.94 -0.43
C LEU A 41 12.14 -20.48 -1.65
N LYS A 42 12.00 -21.17 -2.79
CA LYS A 42 12.68 -20.79 -4.03
C LYS A 42 12.11 -19.47 -4.56
N THR A 43 10.80 -19.44 -4.77
CA THR A 43 10.12 -18.23 -5.28
C THR A 43 10.31 -17.04 -4.32
N ILE A 44 10.20 -17.28 -3.00
CA ILE A 44 10.45 -16.25 -1.99
C ILE A 44 11.89 -15.73 -2.10
N GLY A 45 12.88 -16.64 -2.20
CA GLY A 45 14.29 -16.27 -2.32
C GLY A 45 14.60 -15.45 -3.56
N ASP A 46 13.99 -15.78 -4.69
CA ASP A 46 14.19 -15.04 -5.95
C ASP A 46 13.57 -13.64 -5.89
N ILE A 47 12.41 -13.48 -5.26
CA ILE A 47 11.78 -12.17 -5.03
C ILE A 47 12.62 -11.33 -4.06
N ILE A 48 13.12 -11.92 -2.97
CA ILE A 48 13.95 -11.23 -1.97
C ILE A 48 15.24 -10.70 -2.59
N LYS A 49 15.89 -11.45 -3.49
CA LYS A 49 17.07 -10.97 -4.23
C LYS A 49 16.77 -9.72 -5.05
N GLN A 50 15.63 -9.69 -5.75
CA GLN A 50 15.20 -8.51 -6.51
C GLN A 50 14.94 -7.31 -5.59
N ILE A 51 14.25 -7.52 -4.46
CA ILE A 51 13.99 -6.47 -3.46
C ILE A 51 15.31 -5.92 -2.90
N ALA A 52 16.25 -6.80 -2.56
CA ALA A 52 17.57 -6.40 -2.06
C ALA A 52 18.37 -5.59 -3.10
N SER A 53 18.32 -5.98 -4.37
CA SER A 53 18.95 -5.24 -5.48
C SER A 53 18.36 -3.84 -5.61
N VAL A 54 17.02 -3.73 -5.60
CA VAL A 54 16.33 -2.43 -5.65
C VAL A 54 16.64 -1.57 -4.42
N LYS A 55 16.67 -2.16 -3.22
CA LYS A 55 17.07 -1.45 -2.00
C LYS A 55 18.51 -0.95 -2.06
N THR A 56 19.44 -1.78 -2.54
CA THR A 56 20.85 -1.40 -2.75
C THR A 56 21.00 -0.22 -3.72
N SER A 57 20.10 -0.12 -4.69
CA SER A 57 20.09 0.99 -5.65
C SER A 57 19.51 2.31 -5.09
N GLY A 58 19.21 2.37 -3.79
CA GLY A 58 18.76 3.56 -3.07
C GLY A 58 17.25 3.77 -3.04
N ILE A 59 16.44 2.77 -3.43
CA ILE A 59 14.99 2.84 -3.35
C ILE A 59 14.54 2.29 -1.98
N ASP A 60 13.70 3.02 -1.27
CA ASP A 60 13.03 2.52 -0.07
C ASP A 60 11.97 1.49 -0.42
N VAL A 61 12.02 0.32 0.23
CA VAL A 61 11.10 -0.78 -0.03
C VAL A 61 10.36 -1.17 1.24
N LEU A 62 9.03 -1.27 1.14
CA LEU A 62 8.17 -1.90 2.14
C LEU A 62 7.50 -3.12 1.49
N ILE A 63 7.35 -4.19 2.25
CA ILE A 63 6.70 -5.42 1.79
C ILE A 63 5.37 -5.58 2.51
N VAL A 64 4.30 -5.86 1.76
CA VAL A 64 3.04 -6.35 2.32
C VAL A 64 2.92 -7.82 1.96
N SER A 65 3.01 -8.66 2.97
CA SER A 65 3.04 -10.12 2.79
C SER A 65 1.68 -10.74 3.05
N SER A 66 1.41 -11.83 2.36
CA SER A 66 0.35 -12.79 2.64
C SER A 66 0.96 -14.12 3.06
N GLY A 67 0.14 -15.17 3.19
CA GLY A 67 0.63 -16.54 3.35
C GLY A 67 0.82 -17.02 4.80
N ALA A 68 0.49 -16.22 5.81
CA ALA A 68 0.57 -16.63 7.21
C ALA A 68 -0.31 -17.86 7.51
N VAL A 69 -1.55 -17.88 7.00
CA VAL A 69 -2.46 -19.02 7.15
C VAL A 69 -1.87 -20.29 6.54
N ALA A 70 -1.32 -20.21 5.33
CA ALA A 70 -0.66 -21.37 4.67
C ALA A 70 0.57 -21.82 5.44
N ALA A 71 1.42 -20.90 5.89
CA ALA A 71 2.60 -21.20 6.70
C ALA A 71 2.25 -21.86 8.05
N GLY A 72 1.03 -21.67 8.56
CA GLY A 72 0.56 -22.28 9.81
C GLY A 72 0.08 -23.71 9.70
N GLN A 73 -0.12 -24.24 8.50
CA GLN A 73 -0.62 -25.61 8.30
C GLN A 73 0.34 -26.67 8.86
N ASP A 74 1.62 -26.57 8.57
CA ASP A 74 2.62 -27.51 9.05
C ASP A 74 2.81 -27.43 10.58
N PRO A 75 2.99 -26.28 11.24
CA PRO A 75 2.97 -26.17 12.69
C PRO A 75 1.70 -26.73 13.32
N LEU A 76 0.51 -26.41 12.77
CA LEU A 76 -0.75 -26.94 13.30
C LEU A 76 -0.79 -28.46 13.21
N SER A 77 -0.31 -29.07 12.11
CA SER A 77 -0.31 -30.53 11.93
C SER A 77 0.43 -31.26 13.03
N ARG A 78 1.44 -30.65 13.64
CA ARG A 78 2.26 -31.17 14.74
C ARG A 78 1.72 -30.85 16.14
N THR A 79 0.66 -30.01 16.22
CA THR A 79 0.10 -29.58 17.50
C THR A 79 -0.83 -30.66 18.06
N PRO A 80 -0.62 -31.18 19.31
CA PRO A 80 -1.39 -32.29 19.84
C PRO A 80 -2.89 -32.05 19.97
N GLY A 81 -3.33 -30.83 20.11
CA GLY A 81 -4.73 -30.47 20.29
C GLY A 81 -5.45 -30.01 19.01
N LYS A 82 -4.87 -30.23 17.83
CA LYS A 82 -5.40 -29.72 16.54
C LYS A 82 -6.87 -30.12 16.27
N ASP A 83 -7.26 -31.31 16.67
CA ASP A 83 -8.62 -31.83 16.45
C ASP A 83 -9.70 -31.12 17.25
N LYS A 84 -9.32 -30.27 18.21
CA LYS A 84 -10.25 -29.41 18.96
C LYS A 84 -10.69 -28.19 18.15
N LEU A 85 -9.99 -27.86 17.07
CA LEU A 85 -10.31 -26.74 16.19
C LEU A 85 -11.22 -27.24 15.05
N GLN A 86 -12.37 -26.62 14.93
CA GLN A 86 -13.31 -26.91 13.84
C GLN A 86 -12.80 -26.28 12.54
N HIS A 87 -12.51 -27.09 11.54
CA HIS A 87 -12.13 -26.65 10.20
C HIS A 87 -13.17 -25.70 9.60
N GLY A 88 -12.69 -24.69 8.84
CA GLY A 88 -13.55 -23.74 8.16
C GLY A 88 -14.09 -22.63 9.05
N THR A 89 -13.83 -22.65 10.36
CA THR A 89 -14.19 -21.55 11.25
C THR A 89 -13.15 -20.44 11.21
N ILE A 90 -13.55 -19.27 11.63
CA ILE A 90 -12.69 -18.11 11.79
C ILE A 90 -11.57 -18.39 12.79
N ALA A 91 -11.92 -18.93 13.97
CA ALA A 91 -10.95 -19.29 14.98
C ALA A 91 -9.90 -20.27 14.46
N TYR A 92 -10.28 -21.19 13.56
CA TYR A 92 -9.34 -22.09 12.88
C TYR A 92 -8.35 -21.31 12.00
N ARG A 93 -8.84 -20.35 11.21
CA ARG A 93 -7.97 -19.51 10.35
C ARG A 93 -7.08 -18.59 11.15
N GLN A 94 -7.61 -17.97 12.22
CA GLN A 94 -6.83 -17.13 13.13
C GLN A 94 -5.73 -17.92 13.83
N ALA A 95 -6.02 -19.15 14.26
CA ALA A 95 -5.02 -20.03 14.85
C ALA A 95 -3.92 -20.41 13.84
N LEU A 96 -4.29 -20.70 12.57
CA LEU A 96 -3.32 -20.92 11.50
C LEU A 96 -2.45 -19.70 11.26
N ALA A 97 -3.06 -18.52 11.14
CA ALA A 97 -2.31 -17.27 10.94
C ALA A 97 -1.34 -17.00 12.09
N ALA A 98 -1.78 -17.20 13.35
CA ALA A 98 -0.96 -17.03 14.54
C ALA A 98 0.23 -18.00 14.60
N LEU A 99 0.04 -19.25 14.17
CA LEU A 99 1.10 -20.27 14.09
C LEU A 99 2.05 -20.02 12.91
N GLY A 100 1.52 -19.51 11.81
CA GLY A 100 2.29 -19.35 10.57
C GLY A 100 3.05 -18.04 10.48
N GLN A 101 2.55 -16.95 11.08
CA GLN A 101 3.21 -15.65 11.03
C GLN A 101 4.66 -15.67 11.52
N PRO A 102 5.02 -16.35 12.64
CA PRO A 102 6.41 -16.50 13.05
C PRO A 102 7.26 -17.23 12.02
N GLN A 103 6.72 -18.27 11.37
CA GLN A 103 7.42 -19.04 10.33
C GLN A 103 7.71 -18.18 9.10
N LEU A 104 6.70 -17.45 8.67
CA LEU A 104 6.82 -16.52 7.54
C LEU A 104 7.89 -15.46 7.82
N MET A 105 7.87 -14.82 8.99
CA MET A 105 8.86 -13.82 9.37
C MET A 105 10.26 -14.40 9.54
N MET A 106 10.39 -15.60 10.07
CA MET A 106 11.68 -16.28 10.18
C MET A 106 12.29 -16.55 8.80
N THR A 107 11.46 -16.96 7.83
CA THR A 107 11.88 -17.16 6.44
C THR A 107 12.39 -15.85 5.83
N PHE A 108 11.64 -14.77 5.94
CA PHE A 108 12.08 -13.46 5.44
C PHE A 108 13.38 -13.02 6.12
N LYS A 109 13.44 -13.10 7.46
CA LYS A 109 14.61 -12.69 8.24
C LYS A 109 15.87 -13.44 7.81
N GLN A 110 15.79 -14.74 7.64
CA GLN A 110 16.94 -15.56 7.22
C GLN A 110 17.43 -15.16 5.82
N LEU A 111 16.52 -15.09 4.85
CA LEU A 111 16.88 -14.78 3.46
C LEU A 111 17.41 -13.35 3.27
N PHE A 112 16.84 -12.37 3.97
CA PHE A 112 17.36 -10.98 3.93
C PHE A 112 18.69 -10.84 4.66
N ALA A 113 18.90 -11.55 5.78
CA ALA A 113 20.16 -11.52 6.52
C ALA A 113 21.33 -12.05 5.68
N GLU A 114 21.12 -13.05 4.82
CA GLU A 114 22.13 -13.55 3.87
C GLU A 114 22.56 -12.48 2.86
N LEU A 115 21.70 -11.49 2.61
CA LEU A 115 21.95 -10.35 1.70
C LEU A 115 22.37 -9.08 2.45
N GLY A 116 22.55 -9.15 3.79
CA GLY A 116 23.01 -8.03 4.62
C GLY A 116 21.92 -7.01 4.99
N PHE A 117 20.63 -7.38 4.92
CA PHE A 117 19.53 -6.51 5.28
C PHE A 117 18.80 -6.97 6.55
N GLU A 118 18.43 -6.00 7.38
CA GLU A 118 17.55 -6.24 8.53
C GLU A 118 16.09 -6.01 8.12
N VAL A 119 15.19 -6.83 8.66
CA VAL A 119 13.75 -6.73 8.45
C VAL A 119 13.03 -6.41 9.75
N ALA A 120 11.93 -5.69 9.66
CA ALA A 120 11.09 -5.35 10.80
C ALA A 120 9.64 -5.75 10.53
N GLN A 121 9.01 -6.47 11.48
CA GLN A 121 7.61 -6.85 11.37
C GLN A 121 6.69 -5.75 11.88
N ALA A 122 5.60 -5.48 11.14
CA ALA A 122 4.46 -4.73 11.63
C ALA A 122 3.15 -5.47 11.29
N LEU A 123 2.33 -5.75 12.30
CA LEU A 123 0.98 -6.29 12.13
C LEU A 123 -0.03 -5.17 12.30
N ILE A 124 -0.85 -4.95 11.29
CA ILE A 124 -1.75 -3.81 11.21
C ILE A 124 -3.14 -4.29 10.79
N SER A 125 -4.18 -3.73 11.38
CA SER A 125 -5.55 -3.89 10.89
C SER A 125 -5.96 -2.67 10.07
N ARG A 126 -7.02 -2.79 9.27
CA ARG A 126 -7.61 -1.65 8.54
C ARG A 126 -8.03 -0.52 9.50
N SER A 127 -8.61 -0.88 10.65
CA SER A 127 -9.04 0.08 11.66
C SER A 127 -7.89 0.94 12.18
N ASP A 128 -6.65 0.43 12.16
CA ASP A 128 -5.47 1.21 12.55
C ASP A 128 -5.14 2.31 11.53
N LEU A 129 -5.41 2.09 10.25
CA LEU A 129 -5.19 3.09 9.20
C LEU A 129 -6.37 4.07 9.05
N GLN A 130 -7.56 3.71 9.52
CA GLN A 130 -8.74 4.58 9.52
C GLN A 130 -8.74 5.55 10.71
N SER A 131 -8.14 5.16 11.84
CA SER A 131 -7.99 6.02 13.00
C SER A 131 -6.80 6.97 12.82
N ARG A 132 -7.05 8.29 12.83
CA ARG A 132 -6.01 9.31 12.60
C ARG A 132 -4.79 9.18 13.52
N SER A 133 -5.02 8.99 14.81
CA SER A 133 -3.92 8.84 15.78
C SER A 133 -3.09 7.59 15.53
N ARG A 134 -3.75 6.45 15.23
CA ARG A 134 -3.07 5.21 14.90
C ARG A 134 -2.35 5.29 13.56
N TYR A 135 -2.98 5.91 12.54
CA TYR A 135 -2.36 6.20 11.24
C TYR A 135 -1.02 6.91 11.39
N LEU A 136 -0.95 7.98 12.21
CA LEU A 136 0.32 8.70 12.45
C LEU A 136 1.35 7.86 13.18
N ASN A 137 0.93 7.03 14.13
CA ASN A 137 1.85 6.13 14.82
C ASN A 137 2.43 5.10 13.86
N VAL A 138 1.60 4.49 13.01
CA VAL A 138 2.04 3.57 11.95
C VAL A 138 3.04 4.27 11.02
N ARG A 139 2.66 5.45 10.48
CA ARG A 139 3.52 6.24 9.60
C ARG A 139 4.87 6.53 10.23
N ASN A 140 4.90 7.10 11.45
CA ASN A 140 6.15 7.47 12.12
C ASN A 140 7.05 6.25 12.38
N THR A 141 6.46 5.11 12.73
CA THR A 141 7.21 3.87 12.92
C THR A 141 7.83 3.38 11.61
N LEU A 142 7.05 3.40 10.52
CA LEU A 142 7.55 2.97 9.21
C LEU A 142 8.63 3.91 8.67
N ASP A 143 8.45 5.23 8.81
CA ASP A 143 9.46 6.22 8.43
C ASP A 143 10.75 6.05 9.25
N ALA A 144 10.66 5.77 10.56
CA ALA A 144 11.82 5.50 11.41
C ALA A 144 12.57 4.22 10.98
N LEU A 145 11.83 3.14 10.65
CA LEU A 145 12.43 1.89 10.16
C LEU A 145 13.15 2.09 8.83
N LEU A 146 12.53 2.81 7.89
CA LEU A 146 13.16 3.15 6.61
C LEU A 146 14.40 4.01 6.79
N ALA A 147 14.38 4.99 7.71
CA ALA A 147 15.50 5.89 8.00
C ALA A 147 16.74 5.14 8.53
N ILE A 148 16.56 4.06 9.27
CA ILE A 148 17.67 3.19 9.73
C ILE A 148 18.08 2.13 8.69
N GLY A 149 17.43 2.12 7.49
CA GLY A 149 17.75 1.19 6.41
C GLY A 149 17.08 -0.19 6.53
N ALA A 150 16.24 -0.44 7.54
CA ALA A 150 15.50 -1.68 7.67
C ALA A 150 14.42 -1.80 6.58
N ILE A 151 14.03 -3.04 6.26
CA ILE A 151 12.94 -3.34 5.34
C ILE A 151 11.70 -3.71 6.16
N PRO A 152 10.67 -2.85 6.24
CA PRO A 152 9.42 -3.17 6.92
C PRO A 152 8.66 -4.25 6.17
N ILE A 153 8.24 -5.31 6.88
CA ILE A 153 7.36 -6.37 6.38
C ILE A 153 6.06 -6.30 7.14
N LEU A 154 5.00 -5.97 6.43
CA LEU A 154 3.67 -5.78 7.00
C LEU A 154 2.77 -6.94 6.63
N ASN A 155 1.88 -7.29 7.53
CA ASN A 155 0.77 -8.21 7.28
C ASN A 155 -0.44 -7.75 8.08
N GLU A 156 -1.63 -8.25 7.69
CA GLU A 156 -2.81 -8.04 8.50
C GLU A 156 -2.65 -8.74 9.87
N ASN A 157 -3.19 -8.11 10.90
CA ASN A 157 -3.27 -8.72 12.22
C ASN A 157 -4.50 -9.64 12.29
N ASP A 158 -4.40 -10.81 11.68
CA ASP A 158 -5.48 -11.79 11.55
C ASP A 158 -6.12 -12.18 12.91
N VAL A 159 -5.39 -12.01 14.02
CA VAL A 159 -5.90 -12.36 15.36
C VAL A 159 -6.98 -11.40 15.83
N VAL A 160 -6.93 -10.14 15.42
CA VAL A 160 -7.87 -9.08 15.80
C VAL A 160 -8.74 -8.57 14.66
N ALA A 161 -8.37 -8.87 13.42
CA ALA A 161 -9.14 -8.50 12.25
C ALA A 161 -10.37 -9.41 12.16
N VAL A 162 -11.51 -8.89 12.61
CA VAL A 162 -12.82 -9.59 12.63
C VAL A 162 -13.71 -9.14 11.47
N GLU A 163 -13.29 -8.15 10.71
CA GLU A 163 -14.08 -7.52 9.64
C GLU A 163 -14.25 -8.44 8.43
N GLU A 164 -13.33 -9.37 8.24
CA GLU A 164 -13.51 -10.51 7.31
C GLU A 164 -14.64 -11.47 7.72
N LEU A 165 -15.16 -11.36 8.94
CA LEU A 165 -16.15 -12.27 9.53
C LEU A 165 -17.58 -11.98 9.09
N ALA A 166 -17.87 -10.76 8.66
CA ALA A 166 -19.22 -10.32 8.31
C ALA A 166 -19.61 -10.64 6.86
N GLY A 167 -18.87 -11.52 6.16
CA GLY A 167 -19.19 -11.92 4.78
C GLY A 167 -18.52 -11.05 3.72
N GLU A 168 -17.63 -10.16 4.08
CA GLU A 168 -16.80 -9.44 3.12
C GLU A 168 -15.66 -10.33 2.62
N VAL A 169 -15.43 -10.29 1.32
CA VAL A 169 -14.54 -11.15 0.55
C VAL A 169 -13.12 -11.18 1.11
N TYR A 170 -12.59 -12.37 1.28
CA TYR A 170 -11.24 -12.70 1.72
C TYR A 170 -10.15 -12.01 0.88
N GLY A 171 -9.02 -11.70 1.52
CA GLY A 171 -7.77 -11.42 0.81
C GLY A 171 -7.40 -9.96 0.73
N ASP A 172 -7.46 -9.26 1.85
CA ASP A 172 -7.43 -7.83 1.83
C ASP A 172 -6.07 -7.17 1.95
N ASN A 173 -5.00 -7.96 1.84
CA ASN A 173 -3.67 -7.40 1.75
C ASN A 173 -3.46 -6.57 0.46
N ASP A 174 -4.32 -6.71 -0.57
CA ASP A 174 -4.29 -5.82 -1.74
C ASP A 174 -4.74 -4.41 -1.33
N ARG A 175 -5.90 -4.29 -0.64
CA ARG A 175 -6.41 -3.01 -0.10
C ARG A 175 -5.48 -2.43 0.97
N LEU A 176 -5.03 -3.27 1.90
CA LEU A 176 -4.08 -2.87 2.94
C LEU A 176 -2.81 -2.27 2.32
N SER A 177 -2.29 -2.89 1.24
CA SER A 177 -1.10 -2.39 0.54
C SER A 177 -1.32 -1.02 -0.09
N ALA A 178 -2.50 -0.76 -0.66
CA ALA A 178 -2.84 0.54 -1.23
C ALA A 178 -2.98 1.63 -0.15
N MET A 179 -3.63 1.30 0.98
CA MET A 179 -3.71 2.20 2.14
C MET A 179 -2.33 2.49 2.72
N LEU A 180 -1.46 1.49 2.83
CA LEU A 180 -0.09 1.64 3.30
C LEU A 180 0.77 2.46 2.33
N ALA A 181 0.63 2.26 1.02
CA ALA A 181 1.30 3.08 0.01
C ALA A 181 0.98 4.57 0.19
N ASN A 182 -0.30 4.89 0.46
CA ASN A 182 -0.71 6.26 0.80
C ASN A 182 -0.11 6.73 2.13
N THR A 183 -0.06 5.84 3.15
CA THR A 183 0.45 6.18 4.49
C THR A 183 1.93 6.59 4.47
N VAL A 184 2.74 5.90 3.67
CA VAL A 184 4.19 6.14 3.59
C VAL A 184 4.59 7.04 2.42
N ASP A 185 3.64 7.68 1.74
CA ASP A 185 3.89 8.52 0.55
C ASP A 185 4.68 7.76 -0.54
N ALA A 186 4.35 6.51 -0.80
CA ALA A 186 5.03 5.71 -1.82
C ALA A 186 4.89 6.31 -3.23
N ASP A 187 5.92 6.15 -4.07
CA ASP A 187 5.90 6.57 -5.47
C ASP A 187 5.23 5.55 -6.38
N LEU A 188 5.21 4.28 -5.94
CA LEU A 188 4.69 3.16 -6.70
C LEU A 188 4.21 2.05 -5.77
N LEU A 189 3.07 1.46 -6.10
CA LEU A 189 2.57 0.22 -5.52
C LEU A 189 2.71 -0.92 -6.55
N ILE A 190 3.34 -2.03 -6.17
CA ILE A 190 3.51 -3.22 -7.01
C ILE A 190 2.77 -4.38 -6.36
N LEU A 191 1.79 -4.96 -7.05
CA LEU A 191 1.10 -6.17 -6.64
C LEU A 191 1.65 -7.35 -7.45
N LEU A 192 2.39 -8.24 -6.78
CA LEU A 192 2.91 -9.47 -7.38
C LEU A 192 2.01 -10.66 -7.04
N GLY A 193 1.61 -11.39 -8.06
CA GLY A 193 0.80 -12.60 -7.97
C GLY A 193 1.17 -13.61 -9.06
N GLU A 194 0.24 -14.54 -9.34
CA GLU A 194 0.41 -15.54 -10.40
C GLU A 194 0.18 -14.97 -11.80
N ILE A 195 -0.74 -14.00 -11.91
CA ILE A 195 -1.17 -13.42 -13.18
C ILE A 195 -0.24 -12.29 -13.60
N ASP A 196 -0.04 -12.15 -14.90
CA ASP A 196 0.85 -11.15 -15.50
C ASP A 196 0.20 -9.76 -15.67
N GLY A 197 -1.04 -9.57 -15.24
CA GLY A 197 -1.77 -8.30 -15.30
C GLY A 197 -3.28 -8.47 -15.37
N LEU A 198 -3.98 -7.38 -15.67
CA LEU A 198 -5.40 -7.37 -15.96
C LEU A 198 -5.63 -7.73 -17.43
N HIS A 199 -6.58 -8.61 -17.69
CA HIS A 199 -6.95 -9.05 -19.01
C HIS A 199 -8.34 -8.60 -19.42
N THR A 200 -8.61 -8.53 -20.71
CA THR A 200 -9.93 -8.16 -21.26
C THR A 200 -11.04 -9.16 -20.88
N THR A 201 -10.67 -10.38 -20.57
CA THR A 201 -11.51 -11.48 -20.07
C THR A 201 -10.63 -12.41 -19.25
N ASP A 202 -11.20 -13.31 -18.46
CA ASP A 202 -10.41 -14.30 -17.70
C ASP A 202 -9.58 -15.18 -18.67
N PRO A 203 -8.24 -15.16 -18.60
CA PRO A 203 -7.37 -15.92 -19.51
C PRO A 203 -7.51 -17.44 -19.30
N ASN A 204 -8.00 -17.90 -18.13
CA ASN A 204 -8.26 -19.33 -17.90
C ASN A 204 -9.49 -19.82 -18.66
N ILE A 205 -10.41 -18.91 -18.99
CA ILE A 205 -11.64 -19.23 -19.72
C ILE A 205 -11.44 -18.94 -21.21
N ASN A 206 -10.81 -17.82 -21.54
CA ASN A 206 -10.58 -17.38 -22.90
C ASN A 206 -9.06 -17.24 -23.20
N PRO A 207 -8.44 -18.24 -23.86
CA PRO A 207 -7.03 -18.19 -24.21
C PRO A 207 -6.62 -17.03 -25.14
N ASN A 208 -7.61 -16.41 -25.82
CA ASN A 208 -7.37 -15.24 -26.68
C ASN A 208 -7.50 -13.91 -25.92
N SER A 209 -7.68 -13.95 -24.62
CA SER A 209 -7.72 -12.76 -23.78
C SER A 209 -6.41 -11.98 -23.88
N LYS A 210 -6.52 -10.66 -24.02
CA LYS A 210 -5.36 -9.77 -24.13
C LYS A 210 -5.13 -9.04 -22.82
N ARG A 211 -3.88 -8.95 -22.40
CA ARG A 211 -3.50 -8.11 -21.28
C ARG A 211 -3.75 -6.63 -21.60
N ILE A 212 -4.25 -5.89 -20.65
CA ILE A 212 -4.42 -4.44 -20.70
C ILE A 212 -3.14 -3.81 -20.12
N ASP A 213 -2.39 -3.09 -20.92
CA ASP A 213 -1.11 -2.53 -20.48
C ASP A 213 -1.28 -1.33 -19.54
N ASN A 214 -2.26 -0.45 -19.84
CA ASN A 214 -2.50 0.77 -19.05
C ASN A 214 -3.99 0.96 -18.78
N VAL A 215 -4.31 1.36 -17.54
CA VAL A 215 -5.66 1.71 -17.09
C VAL A 215 -5.62 3.12 -16.50
N ILE A 216 -6.31 4.04 -17.14
CA ILE A 216 -6.45 5.44 -16.67
C ILE A 216 -7.75 5.61 -15.87
N GLU A 217 -8.75 4.80 -16.18
CA GLU A 217 -10.06 4.79 -15.53
C GLU A 217 -10.57 3.35 -15.39
N ILE A 218 -11.08 3.02 -14.23
CA ILE A 218 -11.69 1.70 -13.95
C ILE A 218 -13.17 1.80 -14.31
N THR A 219 -13.49 1.50 -15.57
CA THR A 219 -14.86 1.49 -16.12
C THR A 219 -15.65 0.27 -15.66
N ASP A 220 -16.98 0.31 -15.88
CA ASP A 220 -17.85 -0.83 -15.58
C ASP A 220 -17.46 -2.08 -16.39
N ASP A 221 -17.00 -1.92 -17.63
CA ASP A 221 -16.51 -3.04 -18.44
C ASP A 221 -15.28 -3.70 -17.83
N ILE A 222 -14.34 -2.90 -17.31
CA ILE A 222 -13.17 -3.40 -16.60
C ILE A 222 -13.60 -4.12 -15.31
N GLN A 223 -14.57 -3.60 -14.58
CA GLN A 223 -15.08 -4.27 -13.39
C GLN A 223 -15.76 -5.61 -13.72
N GLN A 224 -16.57 -5.65 -14.77
CA GLN A 224 -17.23 -6.88 -15.19
C GLN A 224 -16.22 -7.93 -15.69
N SER A 225 -15.16 -7.51 -16.38
CA SER A 225 -14.08 -8.43 -16.81
C SER A 225 -13.33 -9.06 -15.64
N ALA A 226 -13.31 -8.41 -14.49
CA ALA A 226 -12.68 -8.89 -13.26
C ALA A 226 -13.57 -9.82 -12.41
N LEU A 227 -14.87 -9.85 -12.67
CA LEU A 227 -15.86 -10.72 -11.97
C LEU A 227 -15.96 -12.08 -12.67
N GLY A 228 -14.85 -12.82 -12.78
CA GLY A 228 -14.86 -14.18 -13.30
C GLY A 228 -15.50 -15.19 -12.32
N PRO A 229 -16.02 -16.34 -12.79
CA PRO A 229 -16.59 -17.38 -11.91
C PRO A 229 -15.57 -17.99 -10.94
N SER A 230 -14.27 -17.81 -11.15
CA SER A 230 -13.21 -18.23 -10.25
C SER A 230 -13.08 -17.36 -8.98
N ASP A 231 -13.66 -16.15 -8.96
CA ASP A 231 -13.58 -15.24 -7.81
C ASP A 231 -14.48 -15.65 -6.63
N GLN A 232 -15.38 -16.62 -6.82
CA GLN A 232 -16.25 -17.12 -5.74
C GLN A 232 -15.53 -17.97 -4.68
N GLN A 233 -14.28 -18.36 -4.89
CA GLN A 233 -13.53 -19.25 -3.98
C GLN A 233 -12.11 -18.78 -3.61
N GLY A 234 -11.61 -17.66 -4.15
CA GLY A 234 -10.23 -17.23 -3.96
C GLY A 234 -10.08 -15.96 -3.13
N SER A 235 -9.32 -16.05 -2.04
CA SER A 235 -8.81 -14.87 -1.33
C SER A 235 -7.91 -14.06 -2.28
N GLY A 236 -8.28 -12.83 -2.61
CA GLY A 236 -7.44 -11.94 -3.42
C GLY A 236 -7.63 -12.03 -4.94
N GLY A 237 -8.86 -12.21 -5.41
CA GLY A 237 -9.22 -12.18 -6.83
C GLY A 237 -8.94 -10.86 -7.53
N MET A 238 -9.23 -10.76 -8.83
CA MET A 238 -9.02 -9.54 -9.60
C MET A 238 -9.86 -8.37 -9.05
N ALA A 239 -11.04 -8.66 -8.47
CA ALA A 239 -11.90 -7.65 -7.86
C ALA A 239 -11.20 -6.90 -6.72
N SER A 240 -10.49 -7.60 -5.80
CA SER A 240 -9.74 -6.95 -4.72
C SER A 240 -8.57 -6.11 -5.24
N LYS A 241 -7.93 -6.56 -6.33
CA LYS A 241 -6.86 -5.80 -7.00
C LYS A 241 -7.36 -4.53 -7.66
N LEU A 242 -8.55 -4.56 -8.28
CA LEU A 242 -9.18 -3.36 -8.83
C LEU A 242 -9.59 -2.37 -7.74
N GLU A 243 -10.04 -2.86 -6.58
CA GLU A 243 -10.32 -1.99 -5.45
C GLU A 243 -9.04 -1.34 -4.89
N ALA A 244 -7.95 -2.11 -4.75
CA ALA A 244 -6.65 -1.56 -4.40
C ALA A 244 -6.17 -0.52 -5.44
N ALA A 245 -6.42 -0.77 -6.73
CA ALA A 245 -6.11 0.17 -7.80
C ALA A 245 -6.88 1.49 -7.64
N ARG A 246 -8.18 1.44 -7.32
CA ARG A 246 -8.98 2.65 -7.04
C ARG A 246 -8.38 3.45 -5.89
N ILE A 247 -8.12 2.80 -4.75
CA ILE A 247 -7.53 3.46 -3.57
C ILE A 247 -6.18 4.11 -3.94
N SER A 248 -5.34 3.39 -4.69
CA SER A 248 -4.02 3.88 -5.12
C SER A 248 -4.14 5.08 -6.07
N MET A 249 -4.99 4.97 -7.11
CA MET A 249 -5.24 6.03 -8.08
C MET A 249 -5.84 7.28 -7.43
N ASP A 250 -6.82 7.11 -6.53
CA ASP A 250 -7.43 8.20 -5.76
C ASP A 250 -6.42 8.88 -4.84
N SER A 251 -5.40 8.15 -4.40
CA SER A 251 -4.28 8.67 -3.62
C SER A 251 -3.19 9.32 -4.47
N GLY A 252 -3.32 9.30 -5.80
CA GLY A 252 -2.33 9.85 -6.73
C GLY A 252 -1.07 8.98 -6.83
N ILE A 253 -1.18 7.67 -6.54
CA ILE A 253 -0.08 6.72 -6.57
C ILE A 253 -0.30 5.74 -7.72
N PRO A 254 0.61 5.62 -8.68
CA PRO A 254 0.52 4.60 -9.71
C PRO A 254 0.63 3.20 -9.09
N MET A 255 -0.11 2.23 -9.65
CA MET A 255 -0.06 0.84 -9.23
C MET A 255 0.23 -0.07 -10.42
N ILE A 256 0.96 -1.16 -10.20
CA ILE A 256 1.22 -2.18 -11.22
C ILE A 256 0.82 -3.55 -10.67
N ILE A 257 0.08 -4.31 -11.48
CA ILE A 257 -0.17 -5.74 -11.27
C ILE A 257 0.74 -6.50 -12.22
N ALA A 258 1.54 -7.44 -11.69
CA ALA A 258 2.43 -8.27 -12.49
C ALA A 258 2.61 -9.67 -11.91
N SER A 259 3.07 -10.61 -12.72
CA SER A 259 3.47 -11.92 -12.24
C SER A 259 4.81 -11.86 -11.52
N GLY A 260 4.84 -12.42 -10.30
CA GLY A 260 6.08 -12.56 -9.53
C GLY A 260 7.05 -13.63 -10.07
N HIS A 261 6.63 -14.40 -11.08
CA HIS A 261 7.47 -15.39 -11.75
C HIS A 261 8.33 -14.82 -12.89
N ILE A 262 8.06 -13.56 -13.29
CA ILE A 262 8.89 -12.88 -14.27
C ILE A 262 10.25 -12.54 -13.65
N GLU A 263 11.31 -12.93 -14.31
CA GLU A 263 12.67 -12.65 -13.86
C GLU A 263 12.91 -11.13 -13.81
N ASN A 264 13.50 -10.67 -12.72
CA ASN A 264 13.82 -9.25 -12.48
C ASN A 264 12.61 -8.30 -12.62
N VAL A 265 11.40 -8.80 -12.31
CA VAL A 265 10.15 -8.04 -12.49
C VAL A 265 10.14 -6.72 -11.72
N ILE A 266 10.61 -6.71 -10.46
CA ILE A 266 10.61 -5.51 -9.61
C ILE A 266 11.59 -4.47 -10.17
N GLU A 267 12.79 -4.88 -10.57
CA GLU A 267 13.79 -4.00 -11.16
C GLU A 267 13.31 -3.42 -12.49
N SER A 268 12.74 -4.28 -13.36
CA SER A 268 12.18 -3.88 -14.64
C SER A 268 11.08 -2.82 -14.48
N ILE A 269 10.19 -3.03 -13.53
CA ILE A 269 9.12 -2.07 -13.20
C ILE A 269 9.70 -0.75 -12.69
N CYS A 270 10.67 -0.78 -11.77
CA CYS A 270 11.32 0.42 -11.24
C CYS A 270 12.09 1.21 -12.31
N ASN A 271 12.58 0.53 -13.34
CA ASN A 271 13.26 1.13 -14.49
C ASN A 271 12.29 1.57 -15.61
N GLY A 272 10.97 1.46 -15.41
CA GLY A 272 9.95 1.93 -16.34
C GLY A 272 9.63 0.97 -17.49
N SER A 273 10.08 -0.29 -17.42
CA SER A 273 9.74 -1.31 -18.42
C SER A 273 8.23 -1.59 -18.45
N PRO A 274 7.63 -1.89 -19.61
CA PRO A 274 6.20 -2.14 -19.76
C PRO A 274 5.83 -3.56 -19.31
N VAL A 275 5.99 -3.86 -18.01
CA VAL A 275 5.67 -5.15 -17.41
C VAL A 275 4.37 -5.03 -16.64
N GLY A 276 3.47 -5.98 -16.85
CA GLY A 276 2.19 -6.02 -16.14
C GLY A 276 1.15 -5.04 -16.66
N THR A 277 0.14 -4.77 -15.86
CA THR A 277 -0.87 -3.73 -16.08
C THR A 277 -0.59 -2.55 -15.17
N ARG A 278 -0.42 -1.37 -15.75
CA ARG A 278 -0.20 -0.12 -15.01
C ARG A 278 -1.50 0.65 -14.85
N PHE A 279 -1.86 0.96 -13.61
CA PHE A 279 -2.95 1.87 -13.24
C PHE A 279 -2.36 3.25 -13.01
N ILE A 280 -2.83 4.22 -13.80
CA ILE A 280 -2.25 5.57 -13.89
C ILE A 280 -3.21 6.54 -13.20
N PRO A 281 -2.82 7.18 -12.07
CA PRO A 281 -3.67 8.17 -11.41
C PRO A 281 -3.82 9.43 -12.27
N THR A 282 -5.03 9.99 -12.30
CA THR A 282 -5.33 11.27 -12.96
C THR A 282 -5.14 12.47 -12.02
N VAL A 283 -4.96 12.20 -10.73
CA VAL A 283 -4.76 13.19 -9.67
C VAL A 283 -3.35 13.12 -9.11
N SER A 284 -2.81 14.24 -8.69
CA SER A 284 -1.53 14.25 -8.00
C SER A 284 -1.69 13.88 -6.52
N ARG A 285 -0.64 13.32 -5.90
CA ARG A 285 -0.61 13.04 -4.45
C ARG A 285 -0.92 14.30 -3.60
N ARG A 286 -0.46 15.46 -4.05
CA ARG A 286 -0.71 16.74 -3.37
C ARG A 286 -2.20 17.09 -3.37
N GLU A 287 -2.90 16.88 -4.47
CA GLU A 287 -4.34 17.12 -4.58
C GLU A 287 -5.15 16.13 -3.77
N SER A 288 -4.75 14.86 -3.76
CA SER A 288 -5.39 13.83 -2.94
C SER A 288 -5.25 14.13 -1.44
N ARG A 289 -4.04 14.47 -0.97
CA ARG A 289 -3.80 14.89 0.42
C ARG A 289 -4.59 16.15 0.78
N LYS A 290 -4.65 17.12 -0.12
CA LYS A 290 -5.45 18.34 0.08
C LYS A 290 -6.94 18.01 0.23
N ARG A 291 -7.49 17.13 -0.61
CA ARG A 291 -8.89 16.69 -0.51
C ARG A 291 -9.16 16.00 0.82
N TRP A 292 -8.26 15.09 1.24
CA TRP A 292 -8.40 14.37 2.51
C TRP A 292 -8.40 15.32 3.73
N ILE A 293 -7.54 16.33 3.76
CA ILE A 293 -7.55 17.37 4.81
C ILE A 293 -8.86 18.16 4.77
N LEU A 294 -9.34 18.52 3.58
CA LEU A 294 -10.56 19.30 3.42
C LEU A 294 -11.82 18.52 3.82
N THR A 295 -11.89 17.21 3.55
CA THR A 295 -13.02 16.37 3.99
C THR A 295 -13.10 16.22 5.50
N GLY A 296 -11.98 16.23 6.19
CA GLY A 296 -11.94 16.18 7.67
C GLY A 296 -12.16 17.52 8.36
N ARG A 297 -12.35 18.59 7.61
CA ARG A 297 -12.53 19.96 8.12
C ARG A 297 -13.76 20.16 9.01
N SER A 298 -14.84 19.43 8.75
CA SER A 298 -16.05 19.45 9.59
C SER A 298 -15.86 18.81 10.96
N GLU A 299 -14.77 18.08 11.18
CA GLU A 299 -14.43 17.40 12.43
C GLU A 299 -13.30 18.10 13.20
N HIS A 300 -12.90 19.33 12.78
CA HIS A 300 -11.85 20.06 13.49
C HIS A 300 -12.25 20.32 14.93
N ARG A 301 -11.33 20.08 15.85
CA ARG A 301 -11.60 20.15 17.29
C ARG A 301 -10.94 21.34 17.97
N GLY A 302 -10.06 22.04 17.26
CA GLY A 302 -9.37 23.19 17.79
C GLY A 302 -8.64 23.98 16.74
N SER A 303 -8.02 25.07 17.17
CA SER A 303 -7.23 25.95 16.33
C SER A 303 -5.94 26.36 17.02
N ILE A 304 -4.98 26.80 16.22
CA ILE A 304 -3.75 27.43 16.69
C ILE A 304 -3.56 28.77 16.00
N SER A 305 -3.08 29.76 16.72
CA SER A 305 -2.62 31.02 16.13
C SER A 305 -1.11 31.01 16.01
N VAL A 306 -0.59 31.52 14.89
CA VAL A 306 0.83 31.54 14.59
C VAL A 306 1.35 32.95 14.42
N ASP A 307 2.65 33.15 14.62
CA ASP A 307 3.31 34.42 14.38
C ASP A 307 3.42 34.73 12.87
N SER A 308 3.77 35.96 12.53
CA SER A 308 3.89 36.43 11.14
C SER A 308 4.99 35.71 10.34
N GLY A 309 6.06 35.26 11.00
CA GLY A 309 7.13 34.49 10.36
C GLY A 309 6.65 33.10 9.95
N ALA A 310 5.98 32.39 10.87
CA ALA A 310 5.36 31.10 10.59
C ALA A 310 4.24 31.20 9.54
N ALA A 311 3.41 32.27 9.62
CA ALA A 311 2.37 32.52 8.64
C ALA A 311 2.93 32.66 7.21
N ASN A 312 4.00 33.45 7.07
CA ASN A 312 4.69 33.62 5.79
C ASN A 312 5.32 32.33 5.27
N ALA A 313 5.98 31.56 6.15
CA ALA A 313 6.58 30.27 5.78
C ALA A 313 5.53 29.25 5.29
N LEU A 314 4.38 29.18 5.94
CA LEU A 314 3.28 28.31 5.53
C LEU A 314 2.66 28.72 4.18
N ARG A 315 2.40 30.04 3.96
CA ARG A 315 1.75 30.53 2.74
C ARG A 315 2.65 30.46 1.51
N ASN A 316 3.90 30.88 1.65
CA ASN A 316 4.75 31.20 0.50
C ASN A 316 5.85 30.15 0.27
N GLN A 317 6.23 29.39 1.27
CA GLN A 317 7.37 28.45 1.19
C GLN A 317 6.95 26.99 1.30
N GLY A 318 5.69 26.71 1.69
CA GLY A 318 5.17 25.35 1.82
C GLY A 318 5.86 24.51 2.92
N HIS A 319 6.46 25.17 3.91
CA HIS A 319 7.14 24.53 5.02
C HIS A 319 6.15 23.97 6.04
N SER A 320 6.59 22.98 6.81
CA SER A 320 5.84 22.47 7.97
C SER A 320 5.94 23.48 9.12
N LEU A 321 4.84 23.62 9.88
CA LEU A 321 4.83 24.46 11.07
C LEU A 321 5.63 23.80 12.20
N LEU A 322 6.54 24.53 12.80
CA LEU A 322 7.26 24.14 13.99
C LEU A 322 6.60 24.72 15.24
N PRO A 323 6.67 24.04 16.40
CA PRO A 323 6.06 24.52 17.64
C PRO A 323 6.45 25.95 18.05
N ILE A 324 7.69 26.36 17.74
CA ILE A 324 8.20 27.72 18.04
C ILE A 324 7.42 28.83 17.34
N GLY A 325 6.74 28.54 16.23
CA GLY A 325 5.90 29.50 15.53
C GLY A 325 4.47 29.58 16.05
N VAL A 326 4.08 28.74 17.03
CA VAL A 326 2.74 28.71 17.62
C VAL A 326 2.68 29.71 18.77
N VAL A 327 1.73 30.64 18.72
CA VAL A 327 1.53 31.67 19.75
C VAL A 327 0.42 31.29 20.73
N SER A 328 -0.65 30.69 20.24
CA SER A 328 -1.76 30.25 21.11
C SER A 328 -2.46 29.00 20.56
N VAL A 329 -3.07 28.27 21.48
CA VAL A 329 -3.83 27.05 21.22
C VAL A 329 -5.24 27.22 21.74
N THR A 330 -6.26 26.86 20.94
CA THR A 330 -7.67 26.98 21.30
C THR A 330 -8.39 25.66 21.05
N GLY A 331 -9.13 25.19 22.05
CA GLY A 331 -9.90 23.93 22.02
C GLY A 331 -9.05 22.68 22.23
N PRO A 332 -9.68 21.59 22.67
CA PRO A 332 -8.99 20.31 22.88
C PRO A 332 -8.81 19.57 21.55
N PHE A 333 -7.59 19.20 21.23
CA PHE A 333 -7.28 18.31 20.10
C PHE A 333 -6.17 17.33 20.47
N LYS A 334 -6.14 16.23 19.75
CA LYS A 334 -5.14 15.15 19.91
C LYS A 334 -4.22 15.13 18.71
N ARG A 335 -3.09 14.50 18.88
CA ARG A 335 -2.20 14.17 17.76
C ARG A 335 -2.97 13.46 16.65
N GLY A 336 -2.85 13.95 15.42
CA GLY A 336 -3.55 13.43 14.25
C GLY A 336 -4.87 14.14 13.93
N ASP A 337 -5.36 15.00 14.79
CA ASP A 337 -6.55 15.79 14.50
C ASP A 337 -6.27 16.85 13.43
N ILE A 338 -7.32 17.21 12.69
CA ILE A 338 -7.27 18.38 11.81
C ILE A 338 -7.57 19.61 12.65
N ILE A 339 -6.65 20.56 12.60
CA ILE A 339 -6.76 21.84 13.30
C ILE A 339 -6.75 22.99 12.30
N GLU A 340 -7.43 24.07 12.65
CA GLU A 340 -7.36 25.32 11.94
C GLU A 340 -6.09 26.07 12.34
N VAL A 341 -5.44 26.70 11.35
CA VAL A 341 -4.27 27.55 11.58
C VAL A 341 -4.67 28.98 11.21
N THR A 342 -4.54 29.89 12.18
CA THR A 342 -4.91 31.31 12.03
C THR A 342 -3.72 32.23 12.28
N GLU A 343 -3.79 33.43 11.79
CA GLU A 343 -2.95 34.54 12.25
C GLU A 343 -3.45 35.09 13.61
N LEU A 344 -2.68 35.99 14.22
CA LEU A 344 -3.05 36.62 15.50
C LEU A 344 -4.31 37.46 15.40
N ASP A 345 -4.64 37.96 14.22
CA ASP A 345 -5.87 38.75 13.93
C ASP A 345 -7.10 37.86 13.70
N GLY A 346 -6.95 36.53 13.77
CA GLY A 346 -8.00 35.56 13.51
C GLY A 346 -8.17 35.15 12.04
N THR A 347 -7.36 35.70 11.12
CA THR A 347 -7.43 35.34 9.72
C THR A 347 -6.98 33.90 9.51
N THR A 348 -7.83 33.05 8.93
CA THR A 348 -7.50 31.64 8.63
C THR A 348 -6.44 31.55 7.55
N ILE A 349 -5.31 30.91 7.86
CA ILE A 349 -4.25 30.56 6.90
C ILE A 349 -4.59 29.27 6.18
N GLY A 350 -5.11 28.28 6.93
CA GLY A 350 -5.43 26.96 6.39
C GLY A 350 -5.77 25.93 7.46
N TRP A 351 -5.74 24.67 7.06
CA TRP A 351 -5.94 23.51 7.94
C TRP A 351 -4.78 22.55 7.80
N GLY A 352 -4.42 21.92 8.89
CA GLY A 352 -3.34 20.94 8.91
C GLY A 352 -3.60 19.80 9.91
N ILE A 353 -2.82 18.73 9.76
CA ILE A 353 -2.81 17.62 10.72
C ILE A 353 -1.76 17.95 11.77
N THR A 354 -2.15 17.92 13.04
CA THR A 354 -1.21 18.15 14.11
C THR A 354 -0.42 16.90 14.50
N SER A 355 0.87 17.09 14.78
CA SER A 355 1.74 16.05 15.35
C SER A 355 1.81 16.09 16.87
N TYR A 356 1.10 17.01 17.51
CA TYR A 356 1.06 17.25 18.95
C TYR A 356 -0.39 17.27 19.44
N ALA A 357 -0.62 17.01 20.72
CA ALA A 357 -1.89 17.30 21.37
C ALA A 357 -1.92 18.77 21.84
N SER A 358 -3.12 19.26 22.20
CA SER A 358 -3.28 20.63 22.69
C SER A 358 -2.54 20.90 24.01
N ASP A 359 -2.18 19.85 24.74
CA ASP A 359 -1.56 19.89 26.06
C ASP A 359 -0.03 19.75 25.98
N ASP A 360 0.52 19.41 24.82
CA ASP A 360 1.97 19.27 24.57
C ASP A 360 2.63 20.67 24.42
#